data_6d1a45da3434d7bfa0a68f171fdb3982
#
_entry.id   6d1a45da3434d7bfa0a68f171fdb3982
#
_cell.length_a   1.000
_cell.length_b   1.000
_cell.length_c   1.000
_cell.angle_alpha   90.00
_cell.angle_beta   90.00
_cell.angle_gamma   90.00
#
_symmetry.space_group_name_H-M   'P 1'
#
loop_
_entity.id
_entity.type
_entity.pdbx_description
1 polymer ?
#
loop_
_entity_poly.entity_id
_entity_poly.type
_entity_poly.pdbx_seq_one_letter_code
_entity_poly.pdbx_strand_id
1 'polypeptide(L)'
;MDREGAAKGEEARLHMQVVLMSTDHLDDAGSGLSFLKTLPEVDSRRIAVVGHSFGGQLTLLMAGQDSSLRAAVAFGPAANSWRRSPEFREVLVAAVRKASIPVMLIHAANDYDTTPGTALAAELDRLHKPYLLKIYPPFGKSASDGHNFLFSDVPRWETDVFKFLDDNIKD
;
A
#
# COMPACT_ATOMS: atom_id res chain seq x y z
N MET A 1 2.60 30.50 -15.75
CA MET A 1 2.04 29.20 -16.17
C MET A 1 0.54 29.31 -15.95
N ASP A 2 -0.27 29.16 -16.98
CA ASP A 2 -1.71 29.20 -16.85
C ASP A 2 -2.27 27.92 -16.19
N ARG A 3 -3.55 27.92 -15.80
CA ARG A 3 -4.15 26.78 -15.10
C ARG A 3 -4.16 25.51 -15.94
N GLU A 4 -4.26 25.62 -17.27
CA GLU A 4 -4.28 24.50 -18.19
C GLU A 4 -2.89 23.87 -18.33
N GLY A 5 -1.83 24.68 -18.44
CA GLY A 5 -0.46 24.20 -18.46
C GLY A 5 -0.04 23.50 -17.17
N ALA A 6 -0.52 24.00 -16.01
CA ALA A 6 -0.30 23.36 -14.72
C ALA A 6 -1.02 22.01 -14.60
N ALA A 7 -2.27 21.91 -15.09
CA ALA A 7 -3.04 20.66 -15.09
C ALA A 7 -2.41 19.58 -15.98
N LYS A 8 -1.97 19.94 -17.20
CA LYS A 8 -1.25 19.01 -18.10
C LYS A 8 0.06 18.54 -17.52
N GLY A 9 0.81 19.41 -16.83
CA GLY A 9 2.03 19.03 -16.13
C GLY A 9 1.79 18.06 -14.96
N GLU A 10 0.69 18.22 -14.23
CA GLU A 10 0.32 17.29 -13.15
C GLU A 10 -0.11 15.93 -13.70
N GLU A 11 -0.92 15.90 -14.75
CA GLU A 11 -1.35 14.65 -15.40
C GLU A 11 -0.13 13.86 -15.91
N ALA A 12 0.80 14.50 -16.61
CA ALA A 12 2.03 13.87 -17.08
C ALA A 12 2.88 13.33 -15.93
N ARG A 13 2.95 14.06 -14.82
CA ARG A 13 3.67 13.62 -13.61
C ARG A 13 3.01 12.38 -12.98
N LEU A 14 1.69 12.37 -12.88
CA LEU A 14 0.95 11.23 -12.33
C LEU A 14 1.08 10.00 -13.24
N HIS A 15 0.98 10.17 -14.55
CA HIS A 15 1.21 9.09 -15.50
C HIS A 15 2.63 8.52 -15.37
N MET A 16 3.66 9.36 -15.36
CA MET A 16 5.05 8.92 -15.17
C MET A 16 5.21 8.16 -13.83
N GLN A 17 4.57 8.62 -12.76
CA GLN A 17 4.61 7.93 -11.47
C GLN A 17 3.98 6.54 -11.57
N VAL A 18 2.87 6.36 -12.30
CA VAL A 18 2.26 5.04 -12.52
C VAL A 18 3.19 4.14 -13.31
N VAL A 19 3.80 4.64 -14.37
CA VAL A 19 4.75 3.88 -15.20
C VAL A 19 5.92 3.40 -14.35
N LEU A 20 6.63 4.32 -13.68
CA LEU A 20 7.80 3.97 -12.87
C LEU A 20 7.44 3.03 -11.71
N MET A 21 6.30 3.24 -11.07
CA MET A 21 5.84 2.39 -9.97
C MET A 21 5.57 0.96 -10.47
N SER A 22 5.03 0.80 -11.67
CA SER A 22 4.65 -0.50 -12.24
C SER A 22 5.80 -1.21 -12.97
N THR A 23 6.95 -0.55 -13.12
CA THR A 23 8.16 -1.05 -13.78
C THR A 23 9.36 -0.97 -12.83
N ASP A 24 10.21 0.05 -12.99
CA ASP A 24 11.52 0.15 -12.34
C ASP A 24 11.44 0.02 -10.80
N HIS A 25 10.50 0.73 -10.15
CA HIS A 25 10.40 0.66 -8.69
C HIS A 25 9.88 -0.69 -8.19
N LEU A 26 9.01 -1.32 -8.97
CA LEU A 26 8.50 -2.66 -8.63
C LEU A 26 9.60 -3.72 -8.85
N ASP A 27 10.38 -3.60 -9.90
CA ASP A 27 11.52 -4.47 -10.19
C ASP A 27 12.63 -4.31 -9.13
N ASP A 28 12.90 -3.07 -8.69
CA ASP A 28 13.82 -2.80 -7.58
C ASP A 28 13.35 -3.46 -6.28
N ALA A 29 12.06 -3.32 -5.94
CA ALA A 29 11.49 -3.96 -4.76
C ALA A 29 11.53 -5.51 -4.86
N GLY A 30 11.26 -6.07 -6.02
CA GLY A 30 11.38 -7.50 -6.31
C GLY A 30 12.81 -8.00 -6.22
N SER A 31 13.78 -7.20 -6.67
CA SER A 31 15.20 -7.48 -6.55
C SER A 31 15.65 -7.49 -5.09
N GLY A 32 15.18 -6.53 -4.29
CA GLY A 32 15.40 -6.49 -2.85
C GLY A 32 14.83 -7.73 -2.14
N LEU A 33 13.61 -8.14 -2.49
CA LEU A 33 13.01 -9.37 -1.96
C LEU A 33 13.81 -10.62 -2.37
N SER A 34 14.24 -10.68 -3.61
CA SER A 34 15.07 -11.78 -4.12
C SER A 34 16.39 -11.87 -3.37
N PHE A 35 17.03 -10.72 -3.11
CA PHE A 35 18.25 -10.66 -2.31
C PHE A 35 18.01 -11.14 -0.88
N LEU A 36 16.94 -10.67 -0.21
CA LEU A 36 16.61 -11.12 1.15
C LEU A 36 16.45 -12.64 1.23
N LYS A 37 15.86 -13.27 0.22
CA LYS A 37 15.68 -14.73 0.16
C LYS A 37 17.01 -15.51 0.05
N THR A 38 18.11 -14.86 -0.31
CA THR A 38 19.45 -15.50 -0.36
C THR A 38 20.18 -15.48 0.97
N LEU A 39 19.72 -14.69 1.93
CA LEU A 39 20.40 -14.55 3.23
C LEU A 39 20.10 -15.74 4.13
N PRO A 40 21.12 -16.38 4.73
CA PRO A 40 20.94 -17.57 5.56
C PRO A 40 20.17 -17.30 6.86
N GLU A 41 20.11 -16.04 7.30
CA GLU A 41 19.37 -15.59 8.49
C GLU A 41 17.87 -15.38 8.21
N VAL A 42 17.44 -15.40 6.93
CA VAL A 42 16.07 -15.12 6.52
C VAL A 42 15.34 -16.42 6.18
N ASP A 43 14.25 -16.69 6.87
CA ASP A 43 13.32 -17.74 6.41
C ASP A 43 12.54 -17.21 5.20
N SER A 44 12.91 -17.64 4.02
CA SER A 44 12.32 -17.20 2.75
C SER A 44 10.83 -17.56 2.59
N ARG A 45 10.28 -18.42 3.45
CA ARG A 45 8.87 -18.80 3.49
C ARG A 45 8.04 -17.88 4.40
N ARG A 46 8.69 -16.96 5.13
CA ARG A 46 8.09 -16.15 6.20
C ARG A 46 8.38 -14.67 6.01
N ILE A 47 8.17 -14.18 4.80
CA ILE A 47 8.41 -12.77 4.44
C ILE A 47 7.07 -12.06 4.21
N ALA A 48 6.91 -10.89 4.81
CA ALA A 48 5.83 -9.96 4.51
C ALA A 48 6.39 -8.65 3.93
N VAL A 49 5.55 -7.90 3.24
CA VAL A 49 5.88 -6.57 2.73
C VAL A 49 5.06 -5.50 3.44
N VAL A 50 5.73 -4.42 3.85
CA VAL A 50 5.10 -3.29 4.54
C VAL A 50 5.54 -1.99 3.89
N GLY A 51 4.61 -1.07 3.64
CA GLY A 51 4.95 0.21 3.05
C GLY A 51 3.97 1.33 3.38
N HIS A 52 4.44 2.56 3.25
CA HIS A 52 3.67 3.77 3.50
C HIS A 52 3.55 4.61 2.24
N SER A 53 2.38 5.22 2.02
CA SER A 53 2.13 6.16 0.92
C SER A 53 2.49 5.55 -0.44
N PHE A 54 3.51 6.04 -1.11
CA PHE A 54 4.06 5.45 -2.33
C PHE A 54 4.56 4.01 -2.09
N GLY A 55 5.27 3.77 -0.98
CA GLY A 55 5.67 2.42 -0.57
C GLY A 55 4.48 1.51 -0.28
N GLY A 56 3.35 2.05 0.21
CA GLY A 56 2.09 1.31 0.37
C GLY A 56 1.49 0.89 -0.97
N GLN A 57 1.63 1.70 -2.02
CA GLN A 57 1.23 1.34 -3.38
C GLN A 57 2.10 0.20 -3.93
N LEU A 58 3.43 0.30 -3.78
CA LEU A 58 4.36 -0.78 -4.16
C LEU A 58 4.08 -2.08 -3.40
N THR A 59 3.75 -1.99 -2.11
CA THR A 59 3.31 -3.13 -1.29
C THR A 59 2.13 -3.87 -1.93
N LEU A 60 1.13 -3.14 -2.41
CA LEU A 60 -0.03 -3.74 -3.09
C LEU A 60 0.34 -4.37 -4.43
N LEU A 61 1.23 -3.73 -5.21
CA LEU A 61 1.72 -4.30 -6.46
C LEU A 61 2.52 -5.58 -6.22
N MET A 62 3.40 -5.59 -5.23
CA MET A 62 4.14 -6.79 -4.84
C MET A 62 3.21 -7.93 -4.39
N ALA A 63 2.16 -7.61 -3.61
CA ALA A 63 1.15 -8.59 -3.20
C ALA A 63 0.41 -9.21 -4.41
N GLY A 64 0.23 -8.44 -5.48
CA GLY A 64 -0.38 -8.92 -6.72
C GLY A 64 0.56 -9.70 -7.64
N GLN A 65 1.88 -9.60 -7.45
CA GLN A 65 2.89 -10.26 -8.29
C GLN A 65 3.54 -11.48 -7.65
N ASP A 66 3.83 -11.43 -6.34
CA ASP A 66 4.61 -12.48 -5.67
C ASP A 66 3.77 -13.21 -4.61
N SER A 67 3.29 -14.39 -4.97
CA SER A 67 2.54 -15.28 -4.09
C SER A 67 3.41 -15.97 -3.03
N SER A 68 4.72 -15.78 -3.03
CA SER A 68 5.63 -16.30 -1.99
C SER A 68 5.65 -15.42 -0.74
N LEU A 69 5.17 -14.18 -0.84
CA LEU A 69 4.92 -13.33 0.32
C LEU A 69 3.78 -13.91 1.17
N ARG A 70 3.85 -13.71 2.48
CA ARG A 70 2.86 -14.25 3.43
C ARG A 70 1.80 -13.21 3.82
N ALA A 71 2.13 -11.93 3.77
CA ALA A 71 1.21 -10.83 4.07
C ALA A 71 1.69 -9.53 3.45
N ALA A 72 0.79 -8.59 3.29
CA ALA A 72 1.06 -7.22 2.83
C ALA A 72 0.36 -6.21 3.74
N VAL A 73 1.08 -5.17 4.20
CA VAL A 73 0.53 -4.08 5.02
C VAL A 73 0.78 -2.74 4.34
N ALA A 74 -0.27 -2.06 3.94
CA ALA A 74 -0.21 -0.77 3.24
C ALA A 74 -0.79 0.36 4.09
N PHE A 75 0.07 1.28 4.53
CA PHE A 75 -0.31 2.50 5.24
C PHE A 75 -0.55 3.64 4.26
N GLY A 76 -1.72 4.26 4.29
CA GLY A 76 -2.08 5.42 3.48
C GLY A 76 -1.85 5.26 1.97
N PRO A 77 -2.10 4.07 1.36
CA PRO A 77 -1.81 3.88 -0.06
C PRO A 77 -2.66 4.82 -0.91
N ALA A 78 -2.02 5.53 -1.83
CA ALA A 78 -2.67 6.42 -2.79
C ALA A 78 -3.53 7.57 -2.21
N ALA A 79 -3.39 7.92 -0.92
CA ALA A 79 -4.20 8.97 -0.28
C ALA A 79 -4.16 10.33 -1.02
N ASN A 80 -3.03 10.66 -1.67
CA ASN A 80 -2.87 11.89 -2.44
C ASN A 80 -3.22 11.77 -3.93
N SER A 81 -3.21 10.56 -4.50
CA SER A 81 -3.32 10.34 -5.95
C SER A 81 -4.64 9.72 -6.39
N TRP A 82 -5.37 9.07 -5.50
CA TRP A 82 -6.57 8.29 -5.81
C TRP A 82 -7.62 9.04 -6.61
N ARG A 83 -7.96 10.28 -6.17
CA ARG A 83 -8.98 11.10 -6.85
C ARG A 83 -8.49 11.74 -8.13
N ARG A 84 -7.17 11.91 -8.28
CA ARG A 84 -6.56 12.66 -9.37
C ARG A 84 -6.22 11.80 -10.58
N SER A 85 -6.06 10.48 -10.41
CA SER A 85 -5.65 9.58 -11.47
C SER A 85 -6.51 8.33 -11.53
N PRO A 86 -7.38 8.21 -12.54
CA PRO A 86 -8.10 6.97 -12.85
C PRO A 86 -7.14 5.81 -13.09
N GLU A 87 -6.03 6.04 -13.81
CA GLU A 87 -5.00 5.05 -14.11
C GLU A 87 -4.40 4.45 -12.83
N PHE A 88 -4.11 5.30 -11.83
CA PHE A 88 -3.65 4.85 -10.51
C PHE A 88 -4.65 3.90 -9.85
N ARG A 89 -5.94 4.25 -9.90
CA ARG A 89 -6.98 3.39 -9.32
C ARG A 89 -7.04 2.04 -10.01
N GLU A 90 -7.00 2.02 -11.35
CA GLU A 90 -7.05 0.79 -12.14
C GLU A 90 -5.88 -0.13 -11.82
N VAL A 91 -4.66 0.41 -11.74
CA VAL A 91 -3.45 -0.36 -11.41
C VAL A 91 -3.55 -0.98 -10.01
N LEU A 92 -3.96 -0.22 -8.99
CA LEU A 92 -4.07 -0.74 -7.62
C LEU A 92 -5.24 -1.72 -7.45
N VAL A 93 -6.36 -1.48 -8.12
CA VAL A 93 -7.48 -2.43 -8.15
C VAL A 93 -7.06 -3.74 -8.84
N ALA A 94 -6.34 -3.66 -9.96
CA ALA A 94 -5.81 -4.84 -10.62
C ALA A 94 -4.81 -5.61 -9.73
N ALA A 95 -3.99 -4.92 -8.95
CA ALA A 95 -3.05 -5.52 -8.01
C ALA A 95 -3.78 -6.33 -6.91
N VAL A 96 -4.77 -5.75 -6.24
CA VAL A 96 -5.52 -6.45 -5.18
C VAL A 96 -6.37 -7.60 -5.76
N ARG A 97 -6.84 -7.49 -6.99
CA ARG A 97 -7.51 -8.60 -7.70
C ARG A 97 -6.60 -9.81 -7.90
N LYS A 98 -5.32 -9.58 -8.16
CA LYS A 98 -4.31 -10.64 -8.33
C LYS A 98 -3.78 -11.17 -7.00
N ALA A 99 -3.76 -10.37 -5.94
CA ALA A 99 -3.21 -10.76 -4.65
C ALA A 99 -3.84 -12.07 -4.16
N SER A 100 -3.01 -13.03 -3.75
CA SER A 100 -3.41 -14.30 -3.15
C SER A 100 -3.09 -14.39 -1.66
N ILE A 101 -2.44 -13.38 -1.12
CA ILE A 101 -2.00 -13.26 0.27
C ILE A 101 -2.90 -12.28 1.04
N PRO A 102 -2.99 -12.39 2.37
CA PRO A 102 -3.71 -11.43 3.20
C PRO A 102 -3.17 -10.00 3.06
N VAL A 103 -4.08 -9.03 2.93
CA VAL A 103 -3.76 -7.61 2.76
C VAL A 103 -4.33 -6.79 3.91
N MET A 104 -3.50 -6.00 4.59
CA MET A 104 -3.94 -5.03 5.57
C MET A 104 -3.84 -3.62 4.99
N LEU A 105 -4.94 -2.87 5.07
CA LEU A 105 -5.05 -1.49 4.59
C LEU A 105 -5.27 -0.57 5.79
N ILE A 106 -4.45 0.46 5.92
CA ILE A 106 -4.43 1.32 7.12
C ILE A 106 -4.46 2.79 6.74
N HIS A 107 -5.36 3.56 7.38
CA HIS A 107 -5.41 5.03 7.32
C HIS A 107 -5.68 5.62 8.71
N ALA A 108 -5.34 6.89 8.93
CA ALA A 108 -6.00 7.70 9.93
C ALA A 108 -7.22 8.39 9.29
N ALA A 109 -8.27 8.68 10.06
CA ALA A 109 -9.51 9.25 9.53
C ALA A 109 -9.32 10.65 8.93
N ASN A 110 -8.27 11.36 9.31
CA ASN A 110 -7.88 12.66 8.75
C ASN A 110 -6.71 12.56 7.75
N ASP A 111 -6.41 11.39 7.18
CA ASP A 111 -5.53 11.28 6.02
C ASP A 111 -6.07 12.12 4.84
N TYR A 112 -5.26 12.47 3.87
CA TYR A 112 -5.67 13.25 2.68
C TYR A 112 -6.90 12.65 1.98
N ASP A 113 -6.98 11.33 1.90
CA ASP A 113 -8.13 10.58 1.40
C ASP A 113 -8.09 9.14 1.95
N THR A 114 -9.15 8.68 2.57
CA THR A 114 -9.30 7.29 3.03
C THR A 114 -10.04 6.41 2.02
N THR A 115 -10.57 7.00 0.94
CA THR A 115 -11.30 6.29 -0.12
C THR A 115 -10.48 5.13 -0.74
N PRO A 116 -9.16 5.27 -0.98
CA PRO A 116 -8.38 4.14 -1.51
C PRO A 116 -8.49 2.89 -0.63
N GLY A 117 -8.33 3.05 0.68
CA GLY A 117 -8.45 1.92 1.62
C GLY A 117 -9.82 1.25 1.57
N THR A 118 -10.90 2.04 1.59
CA THR A 118 -12.28 1.50 1.55
C THR A 118 -12.62 0.86 0.21
N ALA A 119 -12.20 1.47 -0.90
CA ALA A 119 -12.46 0.93 -2.24
C ALA A 119 -11.70 -0.38 -2.51
N LEU A 120 -10.42 -0.44 -2.10
CA LEU A 120 -9.60 -1.65 -2.25
C LEU A 120 -10.09 -2.78 -1.33
N ALA A 121 -10.50 -2.44 -0.09
CA ALA A 121 -11.11 -3.41 0.82
C ALA A 121 -12.42 -3.98 0.26
N ALA A 122 -13.29 -3.14 -0.30
CA ALA A 122 -14.53 -3.58 -0.94
C ALA A 122 -14.27 -4.53 -2.13
N GLU A 123 -13.20 -4.29 -2.89
CA GLU A 123 -12.83 -5.17 -4.00
C GLU A 123 -12.28 -6.52 -3.52
N LEU A 124 -11.48 -6.53 -2.45
CA LEU A 124 -11.00 -7.76 -1.80
C LEU A 124 -12.17 -8.57 -1.24
N ASP A 125 -13.13 -7.90 -0.56
CA ASP A 125 -14.34 -8.52 -0.02
C ASP A 125 -15.19 -9.16 -1.13
N ARG A 126 -15.44 -8.44 -2.20
CA ARG A 126 -16.20 -8.93 -3.38
C ARG A 126 -15.59 -10.20 -3.97
N LEU A 127 -14.27 -10.36 -3.86
CA LEU A 127 -13.53 -11.52 -4.36
C LEU A 127 -13.26 -12.58 -3.30
N HIS A 128 -13.83 -12.43 -2.10
CA HIS A 128 -13.64 -13.33 -0.95
C HIS A 128 -12.16 -13.54 -0.60
N LYS A 129 -11.33 -12.50 -0.77
CA LYS A 129 -9.91 -12.54 -0.42
C LYS A 129 -9.68 -12.09 1.02
N PRO A 130 -8.69 -12.66 1.73
CA PRO A 130 -8.41 -12.27 3.10
C PRO A 130 -7.88 -10.84 3.17
N TYR A 131 -8.54 -9.99 3.94
CA TYR A 131 -8.10 -8.60 4.17
C TYR A 131 -8.46 -8.10 5.56
N LEU A 132 -7.81 -7.03 5.98
CA LEU A 132 -8.15 -6.23 7.15
C LEU A 132 -8.07 -4.76 6.80
N LEU A 133 -9.16 -4.01 6.99
CA LEU A 133 -9.17 -2.55 6.88
C LEU A 133 -9.19 -1.93 8.27
N LYS A 134 -8.25 -1.04 8.55
CA LYS A 134 -8.21 -0.22 9.78
C LYS A 134 -8.20 1.27 9.41
N ILE A 135 -9.20 1.99 9.86
CA ILE A 135 -9.23 3.45 9.84
C ILE A 135 -9.18 3.93 11.29
N TYR A 136 -8.01 4.37 11.71
CA TYR A 136 -7.81 4.86 13.07
C TYR A 136 -8.40 6.26 13.27
N PRO A 137 -8.75 6.66 14.51
CA PRO A 137 -9.17 8.02 14.79
C PRO A 137 -8.18 9.07 14.26
N PRO A 138 -8.63 10.32 14.03
CA PRO A 138 -7.74 11.38 13.58
C PRO A 138 -6.49 11.52 14.44
N PHE A 139 -5.35 11.80 13.79
CA PHE A 139 -4.08 12.10 14.45
C PHE A 139 -3.62 13.50 14.10
N GLY A 140 -3.15 14.26 15.10
CA GLY A 140 -2.73 15.63 14.90
C GLY A 140 -3.87 16.56 14.49
N LYS A 141 -3.54 17.61 13.71
CA LYS A 141 -4.49 18.68 13.34
C LYS A 141 -4.68 18.83 11.82
N SER A 142 -3.86 18.16 11.03
CA SER A 142 -3.84 18.29 9.58
C SER A 142 -3.97 16.94 8.87
N ALA A 143 -4.28 16.97 7.58
CA ALA A 143 -4.26 15.78 6.74
C ALA A 143 -2.84 15.18 6.63
N SER A 144 -1.81 16.03 6.66
CA SER A 144 -0.42 15.58 6.69
C SER A 144 -0.09 14.84 7.98
N ASP A 145 -0.60 15.29 9.13
CA ASP A 145 -0.41 14.57 10.39
C ASP A 145 -1.07 13.19 10.30
N GLY A 146 -2.34 13.14 9.83
CA GLY A 146 -3.06 11.89 9.62
C GLY A 146 -2.34 10.95 8.65
N HIS A 147 -1.78 11.48 7.57
CA HIS A 147 -1.02 10.68 6.60
C HIS A 147 0.24 10.06 7.20
N ASN A 148 0.94 10.81 8.05
CA ASN A 148 2.21 10.42 8.65
C ASN A 148 2.09 9.83 10.06
N PHE A 149 0.87 9.49 10.53
CA PHE A 149 0.65 8.99 11.88
C PHE A 149 1.46 7.72 12.21
N LEU A 150 1.77 6.93 11.20
CA LEU A 150 2.54 5.71 11.39
C LEU A 150 3.93 5.98 12.02
N PHE A 151 4.54 7.12 11.75
CA PHE A 151 5.86 7.48 12.31
C PHE A 151 5.77 8.10 13.70
N SER A 152 4.63 8.75 14.00
CA SER A 152 4.49 9.60 15.19
C SER A 152 3.61 8.99 16.28
N ASP A 153 2.83 7.95 15.98
CA ASP A 153 1.89 7.31 16.90
C ASP A 153 1.92 5.78 16.77
N VAL A 154 3.12 5.22 16.86
CA VAL A 154 3.36 3.77 16.76
C VAL A 154 2.48 2.97 17.73
N PRO A 155 2.31 3.36 19.02
CA PRO A 155 1.46 2.62 19.95
C PRO A 155 0.00 2.44 19.49
N ARG A 156 -0.48 3.28 18.58
CA ARG A 156 -1.86 3.22 18.07
C ARG A 156 -2.10 2.02 17.16
N TRP A 157 -1.10 1.65 16.37
CA TRP A 157 -1.26 0.66 15.31
C TRP A 157 -0.40 -0.61 15.50
N GLU A 158 0.65 -0.55 16.30
CA GLU A 158 1.63 -1.64 16.42
C GLU A 158 1.00 -2.98 16.80
N THR A 159 0.10 -2.99 17.79
CA THR A 159 -0.56 -4.22 18.25
C THR A 159 -1.36 -4.88 17.13
N ASP A 160 -2.13 -4.10 16.36
CA ASP A 160 -2.95 -4.63 15.26
C ASP A 160 -2.07 -5.15 14.12
N VAL A 161 -1.02 -4.41 13.77
CA VAL A 161 -0.12 -4.78 12.67
C VAL A 161 0.70 -6.01 13.03
N PHE A 162 1.32 -6.05 14.20
CA PHE A 162 2.12 -7.20 14.61
C PHE A 162 1.25 -8.45 14.81
N LYS A 163 0.03 -8.28 15.34
CA LYS A 163 -0.91 -9.40 15.40
C LYS A 163 -1.26 -9.90 13.99
N PHE A 164 -1.57 -9.02 13.05
CA PHE A 164 -1.86 -9.41 11.66
C PHE A 164 -0.69 -10.12 11.01
N LEU A 165 0.53 -9.62 11.20
CA LEU A 165 1.74 -10.26 10.68
C LEU A 165 1.95 -11.64 11.36
N ASP A 166 1.84 -11.73 12.67
CA ASP A 166 1.99 -12.98 13.41
C ASP A 166 0.99 -14.06 12.97
N ASP A 167 -0.28 -13.67 12.77
CA ASP A 167 -1.33 -14.59 12.36
C ASP A 167 -1.10 -15.15 10.93
N ASN A 168 -0.35 -14.43 10.07
CA ASN A 168 -0.17 -14.78 8.65
C ASN A 168 1.24 -15.24 8.27
N ILE A 169 2.25 -14.92 9.08
CA ILE A 169 3.65 -15.31 8.84
C ILE A 169 4.00 -16.62 9.56
N LYS A 170 3.36 -16.89 10.71
CA LYS A 170 3.53 -18.17 11.43
C LYS A 170 2.83 -19.29 10.67
N ASP A 171 3.46 -20.45 10.62
CA ASP A 171 2.90 -21.68 10.05
C ASP A 171 1.69 -22.16 10.85
#